data_264bd864024afd4ce8ca274217447284
#
_entry.id   264bd864024afd4ce8ca274217447284
#
_cell.length_a   1.000
_cell.length_b   1.000
_cell.length_c   1.000
_cell.angle_alpha   90.00
_cell.angle_beta   90.00
_cell.angle_gamma   90.00
#
_symmetry.space_group_name_H-M   'P 1'
#
loop_
_entity.id
_entity.type
_entity.pdbx_description
1 polymer ?
#
loop_
_entity_poly.entity_id
_entity_poly.type
_entity_poly.pdbx_seq_one_letter_code
_entity_poly.pdbx_strand_id
1 'polypeptide(L)'
;EMLAAYATATKLDISKFVSGIGHRKSLHQKQYQEMQGYLERLKNYAAHIEICGESRNSYSKTDHGATFMRIKRDYMGNDQLLPAYNMQAAICDEYIAVIDAKPYASDMECFVPLMEKFKETYGHYPKYPVADAGYGSYNNYLYCEEHGMEKFMKFTMFEKETKNTKYHNNPYRIDNFKRDTEGDLICPNGKKFIFKYHAHVKGNKYGRTEEVYECENCEGCPYRSE
;
A
#
# COMPACT_ATOMS: atom_id res chain seq x y z
N GLU A 1 20.92 4.61 -26.81
CA GLU A 1 22.24 3.95 -26.89
C GLU A 1 22.12 2.50 -27.35
N MET A 2 21.39 1.63 -26.66
CA MET A 2 21.26 0.19 -26.96
C MET A 2 20.73 -0.11 -28.38
N LEU A 3 19.71 0.60 -28.86
CA LEU A 3 19.19 0.44 -30.22
C LEU A 3 20.23 0.84 -31.30
N ALA A 4 20.99 1.91 -31.08
CA ALA A 4 22.05 2.33 -31.96
C ALA A 4 23.20 1.31 -31.98
N ALA A 5 23.61 0.81 -30.83
CA ALA A 5 24.63 -0.23 -30.72
C ALA A 5 24.21 -1.53 -31.44
N TYR A 6 22.94 -1.94 -31.28
CA TYR A 6 22.41 -3.11 -31.99
C TYR A 6 22.43 -2.91 -33.51
N ALA A 7 21.95 -1.77 -34.00
CA ALA A 7 21.94 -1.48 -35.43
C ALA A 7 23.35 -1.49 -36.01
N THR A 8 24.33 -0.93 -35.30
CA THR A 8 25.75 -0.92 -35.72
C THR A 8 26.33 -2.34 -35.71
N ALA A 9 26.14 -3.11 -34.67
CA ALA A 9 26.67 -4.47 -34.52
C ALA A 9 26.11 -5.42 -35.60
N THR A 10 24.82 -5.27 -35.94
CA THR A 10 24.13 -6.10 -36.94
C THR A 10 24.22 -5.52 -38.38
N LYS A 11 24.86 -4.38 -38.56
CA LYS A 11 24.92 -3.63 -39.84
C LYS A 11 23.52 -3.37 -40.43
N LEU A 12 22.53 -3.10 -39.54
CA LEU A 12 21.13 -2.94 -39.89
C LEU A 12 20.89 -1.51 -40.42
N ASP A 13 20.47 -1.40 -41.67
CA ASP A 13 20.07 -0.13 -42.25
C ASP A 13 18.59 0.16 -41.99
N ILE A 14 18.34 1.07 -41.05
CA ILE A 14 16.98 1.42 -40.60
C ILE A 14 16.15 2.05 -41.72
N SER A 15 16.83 2.75 -42.69
CA SER A 15 16.15 3.39 -43.82
C SER A 15 15.55 2.38 -44.81
N LYS A 16 16.03 1.15 -44.79
CA LYS A 16 15.59 0.05 -45.66
C LYS A 16 14.60 -0.91 -45.01
N PHE A 17 13.98 -0.52 -43.92
CA PHE A 17 12.98 -1.36 -43.25
C PHE A 17 11.79 -1.62 -44.18
N VAL A 18 11.46 -2.88 -44.32
CA VAL A 18 10.27 -3.31 -45.07
C VAL A 18 9.05 -3.33 -44.18
N SER A 19 7.89 -2.90 -44.73
CA SER A 19 6.60 -2.89 -44.08
C SER A 19 5.49 -3.25 -45.07
N GLY A 20 4.35 -3.69 -44.58
CA GLY A 20 3.17 -4.03 -45.34
C GLY A 20 2.98 -5.52 -45.63
N ILE A 21 1.84 -5.84 -46.25
CA ILE A 21 1.42 -7.21 -46.58
C ILE A 21 2.32 -7.76 -47.68
N GLY A 22 2.80 -8.98 -47.56
CA GLY A 22 3.65 -9.66 -48.54
C GLY A 22 5.16 -9.40 -48.40
N HIS A 23 5.57 -8.46 -47.55
CA HIS A 23 6.98 -8.19 -47.27
C HIS A 23 7.49 -8.98 -46.07
N ARG A 24 8.58 -9.77 -46.29
CA ARG A 24 9.17 -10.56 -45.20
C ARG A 24 10.27 -9.76 -44.50
N LYS A 25 10.01 -9.36 -43.27
CA LYS A 25 11.01 -8.67 -42.43
C LYS A 25 12.16 -9.59 -42.10
N SER A 26 13.41 -9.09 -42.14
CA SER A 26 14.57 -9.82 -41.63
C SER A 26 14.48 -10.06 -40.12
N LEU A 27 15.25 -11.05 -39.62
CA LEU A 27 15.30 -11.33 -38.16
C LEU A 27 15.75 -10.07 -37.40
N HIS A 28 16.79 -9.40 -37.83
CA HIS A 28 17.33 -8.22 -37.18
C HIS A 28 16.36 -7.05 -37.19
N GLN A 29 15.59 -6.87 -38.28
CA GLN A 29 14.54 -5.85 -38.30
C GLN A 29 13.45 -6.13 -37.29
N LYS A 30 13.01 -7.39 -37.13
CA LYS A 30 12.02 -7.78 -36.14
C LYS A 30 12.50 -7.51 -34.72
N GLN A 31 13.73 -7.94 -34.38
CA GLN A 31 14.34 -7.72 -33.09
C GLN A 31 14.51 -6.24 -32.74
N TYR A 32 14.96 -5.44 -33.73
CA TYR A 32 15.09 -3.99 -33.57
C TYR A 32 13.73 -3.33 -33.24
N GLN A 33 12.69 -3.66 -34.03
CA GLN A 33 11.34 -3.13 -33.81
C GLN A 33 10.73 -3.57 -32.48
N GLU A 34 11.02 -4.79 -32.06
CA GLU A 34 10.60 -5.30 -30.75
C GLU A 34 11.27 -4.52 -29.60
N MET A 35 12.58 -4.31 -29.66
CA MET A 35 13.33 -3.50 -28.70
C MET A 35 12.84 -2.04 -28.69
N GLN A 36 12.53 -1.47 -29.86
CA GLN A 36 11.94 -0.14 -29.98
C GLN A 36 10.58 -0.07 -29.26
N GLY A 37 9.72 -1.08 -29.46
CA GLY A 37 8.44 -1.19 -28.77
C GLY A 37 8.57 -1.33 -27.25
N TYR A 38 9.59 -2.05 -26.77
CA TYR A 38 9.89 -2.11 -25.33
C TYR A 38 10.35 -0.76 -24.79
N LEU A 39 11.20 -0.04 -25.52
CA LEU A 39 11.65 1.28 -25.11
C LEU A 39 10.48 2.28 -25.00
N GLU A 40 9.56 2.27 -25.96
CA GLU A 40 8.34 3.11 -25.91
C GLU A 40 7.46 2.76 -24.69
N ARG A 41 7.27 1.47 -24.41
CA ARG A 41 6.53 1.04 -23.21
C ARG A 41 7.21 1.50 -21.94
N LEU A 42 8.53 1.38 -21.83
CA LEU A 42 9.28 1.84 -20.65
C LEU A 42 9.14 3.35 -20.45
N LYS A 43 9.20 4.15 -21.52
CA LYS A 43 8.95 5.59 -21.44
C LYS A 43 7.53 5.91 -20.96
N ASN A 44 6.53 5.20 -21.49
CA ASN A 44 5.15 5.37 -21.06
C ASN A 44 4.96 4.98 -19.58
N TYR A 45 5.58 3.87 -19.13
CA TYR A 45 5.53 3.48 -17.73
C TYR A 45 6.19 4.50 -16.81
N ALA A 46 7.33 5.06 -17.21
CA ALA A 46 7.99 6.13 -16.46
C ALA A 46 7.08 7.35 -16.31
N ALA A 47 6.41 7.79 -17.38
CA ALA A 47 5.45 8.88 -17.34
C ALA A 47 4.24 8.57 -16.45
N HIS A 48 3.72 7.34 -16.51
CA HIS A 48 2.61 6.92 -15.62
C HIS A 48 3.02 6.90 -14.15
N ILE A 49 4.23 6.43 -13.84
CA ILE A 49 4.78 6.42 -12.48
C ILE A 49 4.95 7.85 -11.96
N GLU A 50 5.43 8.77 -12.81
CA GLU A 50 5.59 10.19 -12.47
C GLU A 50 4.23 10.84 -12.11
N ILE A 51 3.17 10.56 -12.90
CA ILE A 51 1.81 11.05 -12.61
C ILE A 51 1.27 10.46 -11.30
N CYS A 52 1.49 9.18 -11.03
CA CYS A 52 1.06 8.54 -9.78
C CYS A 52 1.76 9.13 -8.55
N GLY A 53 3.06 9.45 -8.68
CA GLY A 53 3.90 9.82 -7.54
C GLY A 53 4.12 8.65 -6.57
N GLU A 54 4.62 8.94 -5.37
CA GLU A 54 5.01 7.90 -4.40
C GLU A 54 3.83 7.30 -3.61
N SER A 55 2.72 8.04 -3.49
CA SER A 55 1.60 7.71 -2.59
C SER A 55 0.44 7.01 -3.27
N ARG A 56 0.43 6.91 -4.60
CA ARG A 56 -0.66 6.31 -5.38
C ARG A 56 -0.15 5.20 -6.29
N ASN A 57 -1.03 4.25 -6.60
CA ASN A 57 -0.75 3.17 -7.57
C ASN A 57 -1.62 3.24 -8.83
N SER A 58 -2.48 4.26 -8.93
CA SER A 58 -3.38 4.47 -10.06
C SER A 58 -3.80 5.93 -10.18
N TYR A 59 -4.23 6.33 -11.36
CA TYR A 59 -4.84 7.63 -11.62
C TYR A 59 -5.85 7.53 -12.77
N SER A 60 -6.79 8.47 -12.86
CA SER A 60 -7.74 8.56 -13.96
C SER A 60 -7.14 9.28 -15.16
N LYS A 61 -7.38 8.78 -16.38
CA LYS A 61 -6.93 9.43 -17.62
C LYS A 61 -7.56 10.80 -17.86
N THR A 62 -8.77 11.01 -17.33
CA THR A 62 -9.52 12.27 -17.49
C THR A 62 -9.24 13.26 -16.37
N ASP A 63 -8.87 12.77 -15.18
CA ASP A 63 -8.49 13.57 -14.03
C ASP A 63 -7.29 12.91 -13.35
N HIS A 64 -6.10 13.39 -13.66
CA HIS A 64 -4.85 12.85 -13.11
C HIS A 64 -4.72 13.02 -11.60
N GLY A 65 -5.51 13.90 -10.99
CA GLY A 65 -5.58 14.06 -9.54
C GLY A 65 -6.38 12.95 -8.84
N ALA A 66 -7.37 12.35 -9.51
CA ALA A 66 -8.21 11.31 -8.94
C ALA A 66 -7.53 9.93 -8.94
N THR A 67 -7.79 9.14 -7.90
CA THR A 67 -7.32 7.75 -7.78
C THR A 67 -8.49 6.79 -7.87
N PHE A 68 -8.27 5.62 -8.46
CA PHE A 68 -9.28 4.56 -8.48
C PHE A 68 -9.43 3.96 -7.09
N MET A 69 -10.62 4.09 -6.52
CA MET A 69 -10.96 3.56 -5.20
C MET A 69 -12.37 2.99 -5.15
N ARG A 70 -12.64 2.14 -4.16
CA ARG A 70 -13.97 1.60 -3.91
C ARG A 70 -14.83 2.65 -3.22
N ILE A 71 -15.97 2.99 -3.79
CA ILE A 71 -16.94 3.92 -3.22
C ILE A 71 -17.93 3.16 -2.35
N LYS A 72 -18.25 3.68 -1.16
CA LYS A 72 -19.18 3.04 -0.20
C LYS A 72 -20.56 2.76 -0.78
N ARG A 73 -21.06 3.62 -1.69
CA ARG A 73 -22.28 3.38 -2.47
C ARG A 73 -21.89 3.11 -3.92
N ASP A 74 -21.86 1.85 -4.27
CA ASP A 74 -21.72 1.45 -5.66
C ASP A 74 -23.09 1.53 -6.34
N TYR A 75 -23.31 2.61 -7.08
CA TYR A 75 -24.56 2.81 -7.84
C TYR A 75 -24.74 1.81 -8.97
N MET A 76 -23.66 1.19 -9.43
CA MET A 76 -23.68 0.19 -10.51
C MET A 76 -23.86 -1.24 -9.97
N GLY A 77 -23.66 -1.45 -8.67
CA GLY A 77 -23.79 -2.76 -8.02
C GLY A 77 -22.80 -3.82 -8.51
N ASN A 78 -21.66 -3.42 -9.04
CA ASN A 78 -20.67 -4.33 -9.65
C ASN A 78 -19.30 -4.30 -8.96
N ASP A 79 -19.19 -3.64 -7.81
CA ASP A 79 -17.97 -3.53 -6.99
C ASP A 79 -16.73 -2.96 -7.73
N GLN A 80 -16.93 -2.26 -8.84
CA GLN A 80 -15.82 -1.69 -9.60
C GLN A 80 -15.18 -0.51 -8.88
N LEU A 81 -13.88 -0.31 -9.14
CA LEU A 81 -13.17 0.88 -8.69
C LEU A 81 -13.52 2.07 -9.59
N LEU A 82 -13.80 3.21 -8.98
CA LEU A 82 -14.11 4.45 -9.69
C LEU A 82 -13.09 5.55 -9.33
N PRO A 83 -12.78 6.47 -10.27
CA PRO A 83 -11.95 7.62 -9.96
C PRO A 83 -12.65 8.49 -8.93
N ALA A 84 -11.99 8.77 -7.81
CA ALA A 84 -12.55 9.54 -6.72
C ALA A 84 -11.48 10.20 -5.85
N TYR A 85 -11.95 11.08 -4.97
CA TYR A 85 -11.20 11.70 -3.89
C TYR A 85 -11.80 11.27 -2.56
N ASN A 86 -10.95 11.09 -1.58
CA ASN A 86 -11.35 10.86 -0.20
C ASN A 86 -11.52 12.22 0.48
N MET A 87 -12.76 12.54 0.85
CA MET A 87 -13.14 13.79 1.50
C MET A 87 -13.12 13.62 3.00
N GLN A 88 -12.36 14.45 3.68
CA GLN A 88 -12.24 14.49 5.13
C GLN A 88 -12.82 15.79 5.69
N ALA A 89 -13.51 15.72 6.82
CA ALA A 89 -14.00 16.88 7.54
C ALA A 89 -13.66 16.78 9.03
N ALA A 90 -12.97 17.77 9.55
CA ALA A 90 -12.83 17.95 11.00
C ALA A 90 -13.97 18.82 11.51
N ILE A 91 -14.65 18.34 12.56
CA ILE A 91 -15.79 19.03 13.20
C ILE A 91 -15.38 19.40 14.61
N CYS A 92 -15.67 20.64 15.01
CA CYS A 92 -15.45 21.16 16.34
C CYS A 92 -16.69 21.94 16.77
N ASP A 93 -17.27 21.58 17.91
CA ASP A 93 -18.47 22.23 18.47
C ASP A 93 -19.62 22.38 17.45
N GLU A 94 -19.93 21.29 16.72
CA GLU A 94 -20.97 21.22 15.67
C GLU A 94 -20.65 21.99 14.37
N TYR A 95 -19.52 22.70 14.29
CA TYR A 95 -19.08 23.42 13.10
C TYR A 95 -18.01 22.65 12.35
N ILE A 96 -18.03 22.75 11.02
CA ILE A 96 -16.96 22.24 10.18
C ILE A 96 -15.75 23.17 10.34
N ALA A 97 -14.72 22.68 11.02
CA ALA A 97 -13.48 23.41 11.23
C ALA A 97 -12.59 23.38 9.98
N VAL A 98 -12.39 22.20 9.38
CA VAL A 98 -11.53 22.02 8.20
C VAL A 98 -12.10 20.95 7.29
N ILE A 99 -12.00 21.16 5.99
CA ILE A 99 -12.28 20.15 4.97
C ILE A 99 -11.01 19.90 4.16
N ASP A 100 -10.69 18.64 3.88
CA ASP A 100 -9.61 18.26 3.01
C ASP A 100 -10.04 17.17 2.02
N ALA A 101 -9.50 17.21 0.81
CA ALA A 101 -9.75 16.22 -0.24
C ALA A 101 -8.43 15.67 -0.73
N LYS A 102 -8.23 14.36 -0.59
CA LYS A 102 -6.99 13.69 -0.98
C LYS A 102 -7.27 12.53 -1.92
N PRO A 103 -6.35 12.23 -2.83
CA PRO A 103 -6.47 11.07 -3.72
C PRO A 103 -6.03 9.77 -3.04
N TYR A 104 -6.20 9.65 -1.73
CA TYR A 104 -5.81 8.48 -0.95
C TYR A 104 -7.01 7.58 -0.69
N ALA A 105 -6.88 6.31 -1.02
CA ALA A 105 -7.97 5.35 -0.83
C ALA A 105 -8.17 4.97 0.65
N SER A 106 -7.19 5.22 1.51
CA SER A 106 -7.22 4.91 2.94
C SER A 106 -7.36 6.16 3.79
N ASP A 107 -8.24 6.13 4.78
CA ASP A 107 -8.41 7.21 5.77
C ASP A 107 -7.14 7.38 6.63
N MET A 108 -6.36 6.30 6.83
CA MET A 108 -5.08 6.37 7.57
C MET A 108 -4.12 7.38 6.97
N GLU A 109 -4.09 7.50 5.63
CA GLU A 109 -3.19 8.43 4.92
C GLU A 109 -3.73 9.86 4.92
N CYS A 110 -5.03 10.03 5.18
CA CYS A 110 -5.69 11.34 5.20
C CYS A 110 -5.55 12.05 6.55
N PHE A 111 -5.24 11.34 7.64
CA PHE A 111 -5.22 11.90 8.99
C PHE A 111 -4.17 13.01 9.15
N VAL A 112 -2.91 12.72 8.85
CA VAL A 112 -1.82 13.69 8.98
C VAL A 112 -2.06 14.94 8.13
N PRO A 113 -2.40 14.83 6.83
CA PRO A 113 -2.74 16.00 6.02
C PRO A 113 -3.87 16.87 6.60
N LEU A 114 -4.91 16.23 7.17
CA LEU A 114 -6.01 16.96 7.79
C LEU A 114 -5.56 17.71 9.05
N MET A 115 -4.71 17.12 9.89
CA MET A 115 -4.15 17.76 11.09
C MET A 115 -3.22 18.91 10.73
N GLU A 116 -2.39 18.76 9.70
CA GLU A 116 -1.55 19.85 9.20
C GLU A 116 -2.40 21.02 8.68
N LYS A 117 -3.45 20.74 7.93
CA LYS A 117 -4.37 21.76 7.44
C LYS A 117 -5.12 22.46 8.57
N PHE A 118 -5.47 21.73 9.63
CA PHE A 118 -6.04 22.32 10.84
C PHE A 118 -5.06 23.32 11.49
N LYS A 119 -3.79 22.91 11.65
CA LYS A 119 -2.74 23.77 12.17
C LYS A 119 -2.48 25.01 11.31
N GLU A 120 -2.46 24.85 9.98
CA GLU A 120 -2.33 25.98 9.05
C GLU A 120 -3.47 26.99 9.22
N THR A 121 -4.70 26.50 9.47
CA THR A 121 -5.89 27.35 9.61
C THR A 121 -5.94 28.07 10.96
N TYR A 122 -5.60 27.37 12.05
CA TYR A 122 -5.81 27.85 13.42
C TYR A 122 -4.50 28.17 14.17
N GLY A 123 -3.33 27.91 13.60
CA GLY A 123 -2.03 28.16 14.21
C GLY A 123 -1.60 27.13 15.27
N HIS A 124 -2.41 26.12 15.55
CA HIS A 124 -2.13 25.05 16.52
C HIS A 124 -2.79 23.73 16.10
N TYR A 125 -2.30 22.62 16.63
CA TYR A 125 -2.97 21.31 16.48
C TYR A 125 -4.17 21.18 17.42
N PRO A 126 -5.18 20.34 17.10
CA PRO A 126 -6.26 20.03 18.02
C PRO A 126 -5.71 19.27 19.24
N LYS A 127 -6.16 19.62 20.44
CA LYS A 127 -5.71 18.93 21.66
C LYS A 127 -6.22 17.50 21.73
N TYR A 128 -7.45 17.27 21.29
CA TYR A 128 -8.17 16.00 21.41
C TYR A 128 -8.72 15.55 20.06
N PRO A 129 -7.89 15.03 19.15
CA PRO A 129 -8.40 14.47 17.90
C PRO A 129 -9.17 13.15 18.18
N VAL A 130 -10.46 13.14 17.84
CA VAL A 130 -11.33 11.97 17.92
C VAL A 130 -11.60 11.47 16.51
N ALA A 131 -11.30 10.20 16.25
CA ALA A 131 -11.50 9.61 14.93
C ALA A 131 -11.91 8.13 15.04
N ASP A 132 -12.50 7.59 13.98
CA ASP A 132 -12.86 6.19 13.93
C ASP A 132 -11.64 5.26 13.75
N ALA A 133 -11.89 3.95 13.76
CA ALA A 133 -10.82 2.96 13.61
C ALA A 133 -10.16 2.97 12.21
N GLY A 134 -10.77 3.59 11.21
CA GLY A 134 -10.23 3.74 9.87
C GLY A 134 -8.96 4.59 9.83
N TYR A 135 -8.81 5.52 10.79
CA TYR A 135 -7.61 6.34 10.95
C TYR A 135 -6.53 5.71 11.83
N GLY A 136 -6.87 4.63 12.55
CA GLY A 136 -5.99 3.98 13.52
C GLY A 136 -4.78 3.33 12.87
N SER A 137 -3.62 3.93 13.00
CA SER A 137 -2.34 3.37 12.56
C SER A 137 -1.22 3.74 13.51
N TYR A 138 -0.17 2.92 13.53
CA TYR A 138 1.02 3.21 14.33
C TYR A 138 1.64 4.58 13.99
N ASN A 139 1.70 4.91 12.70
CA ASN A 139 2.21 6.21 12.26
C ASN A 139 1.37 7.38 12.78
N ASN A 140 0.04 7.26 12.74
CA ASN A 140 -0.86 8.32 13.21
C ASN A 140 -0.81 8.48 14.74
N TYR A 141 -0.64 7.37 15.48
CA TYR A 141 -0.50 7.43 16.92
C TYR A 141 0.78 8.15 17.33
N LEU A 142 1.91 7.81 16.72
CA LEU A 142 3.19 8.47 17.00
C LEU A 142 3.19 9.93 16.55
N TYR A 143 2.58 10.23 15.39
CA TYR A 143 2.41 11.61 14.94
C TYR A 143 1.65 12.45 15.98
N CYS A 144 0.59 11.91 16.58
CA CYS A 144 -0.13 12.60 17.65
C CYS A 144 0.76 12.84 18.88
N GLU A 145 1.56 11.85 19.28
CA GLU A 145 2.48 11.96 20.42
C GLU A 145 3.56 13.02 20.19
N GLU A 146 4.18 13.02 19.01
CA GLU A 146 5.19 14.02 18.64
C GLU A 146 4.67 15.46 18.64
N HIS A 147 3.37 15.64 18.34
CA HIS A 147 2.74 16.95 18.30
C HIS A 147 1.90 17.30 19.54
N GLY A 148 2.00 16.51 20.59
CA GLY A 148 1.33 16.76 21.87
C GLY A 148 -0.20 16.65 21.80
N MET A 149 -0.73 15.85 20.86
CA MET A 149 -2.16 15.58 20.72
C MET A 149 -2.55 14.35 21.52
N GLU A 150 -3.56 14.46 22.36
CA GLU A 150 -4.15 13.32 23.09
C GLU A 150 -5.21 12.66 22.22
N LYS A 151 -4.81 11.58 21.53
CA LYS A 151 -5.62 10.89 20.53
C LYS A 151 -6.71 9.99 21.10
N PHE A 152 -7.91 10.07 20.53
CA PHE A 152 -9.02 9.17 20.80
C PHE A 152 -9.41 8.43 19.51
N MET A 153 -8.59 7.44 19.15
CA MET A 153 -8.76 6.59 17.98
C MET A 153 -8.60 5.12 18.35
N LYS A 154 -9.54 4.29 17.92
CA LYS A 154 -9.41 2.83 18.03
C LYS A 154 -8.44 2.31 16.98
N PHE A 155 -7.72 1.23 17.28
CA PHE A 155 -6.97 0.51 16.26
C PHE A 155 -7.91 -0.32 15.36
N THR A 156 -7.50 -0.60 14.15
CA THR A 156 -8.32 -1.20 13.08
C THR A 156 -8.98 -2.52 13.48
N MET A 157 -8.30 -3.32 14.30
CA MET A 157 -8.79 -4.63 14.75
C MET A 157 -9.54 -4.60 16.07
N PHE A 158 -9.77 -3.42 16.66
CA PHE A 158 -10.37 -3.27 17.99
C PHE A 158 -11.68 -4.04 18.18
N GLU A 159 -12.59 -3.97 17.21
CA GLU A 159 -13.87 -4.69 17.32
C GLU A 159 -13.71 -6.21 17.22
N LYS A 160 -12.79 -6.69 16.39
CA LYS A 160 -12.48 -8.12 16.30
C LYS A 160 -11.83 -8.62 17.57
N GLU A 161 -10.89 -7.84 18.15
CA GLU A 161 -10.22 -8.18 19.40
C GLU A 161 -11.18 -8.19 20.61
N THR A 162 -12.14 -7.25 20.65
CA THR A 162 -13.01 -7.09 21.82
C THR A 162 -14.33 -7.83 21.73
N LYS A 163 -14.90 -8.00 20.53
CA LYS A 163 -16.27 -8.53 20.36
C LYS A 163 -16.33 -9.90 19.69
N ASN A 164 -15.30 -10.31 18.94
CA ASN A 164 -15.35 -11.56 18.21
C ASN A 164 -14.65 -12.69 18.96
N THR A 165 -15.41 -13.42 19.76
CA THR A 165 -14.92 -14.55 20.57
C THR A 165 -14.23 -15.63 19.72
N LYS A 166 -14.75 -15.91 18.51
CA LYS A 166 -14.15 -16.89 17.60
C LYS A 166 -12.75 -16.44 17.12
N TYR A 167 -12.60 -15.15 16.85
CA TYR A 167 -11.31 -14.57 16.47
C TYR A 167 -10.34 -14.57 17.65
N HIS A 168 -10.80 -14.16 18.84
CA HIS A 168 -9.98 -14.09 20.05
C HIS A 168 -9.48 -15.47 20.48
N ASN A 169 -10.35 -16.48 20.41
CA ASN A 169 -10.03 -17.85 20.84
C ASN A 169 -9.42 -18.72 19.71
N ASN A 170 -9.08 -18.16 18.58
CA ASN A 170 -8.44 -18.93 17.48
C ASN A 170 -7.07 -19.44 17.95
N PRO A 171 -6.86 -20.77 18.04
CA PRO A 171 -5.60 -21.35 18.53
C PRO A 171 -4.40 -21.09 17.64
N TYR A 172 -4.62 -20.65 16.38
CA TYR A 172 -3.56 -20.33 15.42
C TYR A 172 -3.11 -18.86 15.44
N ARG A 173 -3.67 -18.07 16.32
CA ARG A 173 -3.15 -16.71 16.55
C ARG A 173 -1.91 -16.78 17.45
N ILE A 174 -0.89 -16.02 17.07
CA ILE A 174 0.36 -15.94 17.84
C ILE A 174 0.14 -15.55 19.32
N ASP A 175 -0.87 -14.71 19.60
CA ASP A 175 -1.22 -14.29 20.94
C ASP A 175 -1.71 -15.45 21.82
N ASN A 176 -2.21 -16.53 21.19
CA ASN A 176 -2.72 -17.73 21.87
C ASN A 176 -1.70 -18.87 21.88
N PHE A 177 -0.51 -18.67 21.31
CA PHE A 177 0.54 -19.69 21.35
C PHE A 177 1.10 -19.83 22.77
N LYS A 178 1.33 -21.05 23.17
CA LYS A 178 2.00 -21.34 24.43
C LYS A 178 3.47 -20.94 24.35
N ARG A 179 4.05 -20.62 25.52
CA ARG A 179 5.50 -20.44 25.64
C ARG A 179 6.05 -21.60 26.48
N ASP A 180 7.25 -22.05 26.13
CA ASP A 180 7.95 -23.03 26.95
C ASP A 180 8.66 -22.36 28.15
N THR A 181 9.41 -23.14 28.92
CA THR A 181 10.15 -22.67 30.10
C THR A 181 11.27 -21.68 29.77
N GLU A 182 11.71 -21.64 28.52
CA GLU A 182 12.74 -20.74 27.99
C GLU A 182 12.15 -19.46 27.41
N GLY A 183 10.82 -19.43 27.27
CA GLY A 183 10.08 -18.30 26.71
C GLY A 183 9.81 -18.42 25.19
N ASP A 184 10.22 -19.50 24.55
CA ASP A 184 10.04 -19.74 23.12
C ASP A 184 8.57 -20.02 22.78
N LEU A 185 8.11 -19.51 21.65
CA LEU A 185 6.77 -19.75 21.14
C LEU A 185 6.60 -21.19 20.64
N ILE A 186 5.53 -21.84 21.07
CA ILE A 186 5.18 -23.21 20.67
C ILE A 186 3.88 -23.18 19.85
N CYS A 187 3.93 -23.72 18.63
CA CYS A 187 2.77 -23.83 17.76
C CYS A 187 1.74 -24.83 18.30
N PRO A 188 0.48 -24.83 17.82
CA PRO A 188 -0.56 -25.78 18.22
C PRO A 188 -0.19 -27.27 18.04
N ASN A 189 0.77 -27.57 17.15
CA ASN A 189 1.31 -28.91 16.92
C ASN A 189 2.52 -29.25 17.82
N GLY A 190 2.85 -28.42 18.81
CA GLY A 190 3.94 -28.66 19.75
C GLY A 190 5.34 -28.42 19.25
N LYS A 191 5.49 -27.72 18.12
CA LYS A 191 6.80 -27.36 17.53
C LYS A 191 7.21 -25.96 17.93
N LYS A 192 8.52 -25.73 18.10
CA LYS A 192 9.08 -24.41 18.44
C LYS A 192 9.12 -23.50 17.22
N PHE A 193 8.94 -22.20 17.48
CA PHE A 193 9.25 -21.14 16.53
C PHE A 193 10.65 -20.59 16.83
N ILE A 194 11.51 -20.63 15.84
CA ILE A 194 12.90 -20.16 15.94
C ILE A 194 12.96 -18.73 15.40
N PHE A 195 13.48 -17.81 16.21
CA PHE A 195 13.75 -16.45 15.75
C PHE A 195 14.74 -16.44 14.59
N LYS A 196 14.45 -15.68 13.54
CA LYS A 196 15.32 -15.53 12.37
C LYS A 196 15.98 -14.17 12.30
N TYR A 197 15.18 -13.10 12.25
CA TYR A 197 15.68 -11.73 12.12
C TYR A 197 14.60 -10.70 12.45
N HIS A 198 15.02 -9.43 12.55
CA HIS A 198 14.13 -8.29 12.60
C HIS A 198 13.87 -7.77 11.18
N ALA A 199 12.64 -7.69 10.75
CA ALA A 199 12.22 -7.09 9.47
C ALA A 199 11.72 -5.66 9.70
N HIS A 200 12.03 -4.74 8.78
CA HIS A 200 11.42 -3.42 8.79
C HIS A 200 9.98 -3.48 8.28
N VAL A 201 9.05 -2.86 9.01
CA VAL A 201 7.66 -2.76 8.58
C VAL A 201 7.55 -1.78 7.41
N LYS A 202 7.09 -2.27 6.25
CA LYS A 202 6.92 -1.46 5.05
C LYS A 202 5.96 -0.30 5.30
N GLY A 203 6.32 0.90 4.86
CA GLY A 203 5.49 2.10 5.01
C GLY A 203 5.52 2.73 6.41
N ASN A 204 6.29 2.16 7.35
CA ASN A 204 6.49 2.78 8.66
C ASN A 204 7.55 3.89 8.58
N LYS A 205 7.18 5.09 9.05
CA LYS A 205 8.05 6.28 9.06
C LYS A 205 8.90 6.42 10.33
N TYR A 206 8.64 5.58 11.35
CA TYR A 206 9.21 5.69 12.70
C TYR A 206 10.14 4.51 13.05
N GLY A 207 10.64 3.78 12.05
CA GLY A 207 11.60 2.72 12.25
C GLY A 207 11.07 1.46 12.95
N ARG A 208 9.76 1.22 12.94
CA ARG A 208 9.16 0.01 13.51
C ARG A 208 9.73 -1.24 12.84
N THR A 209 10.10 -2.22 13.66
CA THR A 209 10.54 -3.55 13.23
C THR A 209 9.56 -4.62 13.71
N GLU A 210 9.54 -5.73 13.00
CA GLU A 210 8.82 -6.95 13.37
C GLU A 210 9.82 -8.08 13.55
N GLU A 211 9.60 -8.92 14.55
CA GLU A 211 10.37 -10.14 14.75
C GLU A 211 9.82 -11.25 13.86
N VAL A 212 10.69 -11.82 13.04
CA VAL A 212 10.34 -12.92 12.13
C VAL A 212 10.76 -14.24 12.75
N TYR A 213 9.79 -15.11 12.92
CA TYR A 213 9.97 -16.45 13.45
C TYR A 213 9.61 -17.50 12.40
N GLU A 214 10.28 -18.63 12.41
CA GLU A 214 9.99 -19.76 11.55
C GLU A 214 9.79 -21.02 12.41
N CYS A 215 8.74 -21.78 12.13
CA CYS A 215 8.53 -23.06 12.78
C CYS A 215 9.64 -24.05 12.41
N GLU A 216 10.20 -24.75 13.38
CA GLU A 216 11.32 -25.68 13.19
C GLU A 216 11.05 -26.77 12.16
N ASN A 217 9.82 -27.27 12.09
CA ASN A 217 9.41 -28.25 11.11
C ASN A 217 7.88 -28.26 10.91
N CYS A 218 7.45 -28.02 9.66
CA CYS A 218 6.04 -28.09 9.24
C CYS A 218 5.78 -29.25 8.26
N GLU A 219 6.73 -30.18 8.08
CA GLU A 219 6.53 -31.36 7.22
C GLU A 219 5.50 -32.29 7.85
N GLY A 220 4.48 -32.67 7.05
CA GLY A 220 3.38 -33.53 7.50
C GLY A 220 2.48 -32.92 8.57
N CYS A 221 2.57 -31.60 8.84
CA CYS A 221 1.75 -30.93 9.82
C CYS A 221 0.29 -30.86 9.36
N PRO A 222 -0.69 -31.35 10.18
CA PRO A 222 -2.10 -31.29 9.81
C PRO A 222 -2.67 -29.86 9.80
N TYR A 223 -1.96 -28.91 10.40
CA TYR A 223 -2.37 -27.50 10.54
C TYR A 223 -1.61 -26.56 9.60
N ARG A 224 -0.89 -27.10 8.61
CA ARG A 224 -0.04 -26.28 7.72
C ARG A 224 -0.84 -25.27 6.87
N SER A 225 -2.12 -25.52 6.66
CA SER A 225 -3.02 -24.67 5.89
C SER A 225 -3.70 -23.55 6.69
N GLU A 226 -3.57 -23.57 8.01
CA GLU A 226 -4.15 -22.58 8.93
C GLU A 226 -3.14 -21.47 9.26
#